data_75eb61261abe6f9b031e3ef67bc2369e
#
_entry.id   75eb61261abe6f9b031e3ef67bc2369e
#
_cell.length_a   1.000
_cell.length_b   1.000
_cell.length_c   1.000
_cell.angle_alpha   90.00
_cell.angle_beta   90.00
_cell.angle_gamma   90.00
#
_symmetry.space_group_name_H-M   'P 1'
#
loop_
_entity.id
_entity.type
_entity.pdbx_description
1 polymer ?
#
loop_
_entity_poly.entity_id
_entity_poly.type
_entity_poly.pdbx_seq_one_letter_code
_entity_poly.pdbx_strand_id
1 'polypeptide(L)'
;LMPTNPRKARLLLKKKTASVVCRHPFTIQLLYKTGCATQEGCIGIDTGSQHIGVGITCGDRVILKDEHALRSSMEKRSLLATRAVMRRGRRYRKVRYRKPKWRHHTKRMYFEKANRRGQHWRKVKTTTQSPRLKGWLPPSLQSKCDHHFRIIDRYLKYLPDPITRNLVIEAGRFDMARMNDPTIHGEMYQRGPMYDAENLRAYIFARDNYQCACCKAKAGTTRKADGTTVKLVAHHILFRSRGATDNPKYIISVCDHCHTTKAHQPGGILYSWMENTKKVARGLRDATFMNILRKRLFARYPQAAFTYGNITAADRKLLRLPKSHANDAVAISLFGKEASTVKNICQTMHYKQIRKSKRSLHEAIPRKGRKNPNTKAVRNKKNTTQVNGFKLWDSVLADGKKLFICSFTGTSALRYSI
;
A
#
# COMPACT_ATOMS: atom_id res chain seq x y z
N LEU A 1 17.75 -12.62 21.72
CA LEU A 1 19.12 -12.14 21.45
C LEU A 1 19.66 -11.40 22.65
N MET A 2 20.94 -11.64 22.92
CA MET A 2 21.66 -10.96 24.00
C MET A 2 22.72 -10.04 23.37
N PRO A 3 22.74 -8.74 23.70
CA PRO A 3 23.79 -7.85 23.23
C PRO A 3 25.16 -8.33 23.75
N THR A 4 26.14 -8.32 22.86
CA THR A 4 27.52 -8.70 23.23
C THR A 4 28.53 -7.69 22.69
N ASN A 5 29.69 -7.63 23.33
CA ASN A 5 30.78 -6.78 22.89
C ASN A 5 31.40 -7.36 21.60
N PRO A 6 31.69 -6.53 20.57
CA PRO A 6 32.34 -6.98 19.34
C PRO A 6 33.67 -7.74 19.55
N ARG A 7 34.45 -7.36 20.57
CA ARG A 7 35.68 -8.05 20.93
C ARG A 7 35.40 -9.49 21.40
N LYS A 8 34.40 -9.67 22.28
CA LYS A 8 33.96 -10.99 22.77
C LYS A 8 33.44 -11.86 21.62
N ALA A 9 32.64 -11.28 20.72
CA ALA A 9 32.15 -12.00 19.54
C ALA A 9 33.29 -12.50 18.64
N ARG A 10 34.30 -11.65 18.37
CA ARG A 10 35.49 -12.05 17.59
C ARG A 10 36.28 -13.18 18.27
N LEU A 11 36.46 -13.13 19.58
CA LEU A 11 37.16 -14.16 20.32
C LEU A 11 36.40 -15.50 20.27
N LEU A 12 35.07 -15.49 20.44
CA LEU A 12 34.23 -16.69 20.36
C LEU A 12 34.28 -17.35 18.98
N LEU A 13 34.25 -16.52 17.91
CA LEU A 13 34.38 -16.99 16.54
C LEU A 13 35.78 -17.55 16.28
N LYS A 14 36.85 -16.88 16.77
CA LYS A 14 38.24 -17.37 16.64
C LYS A 14 38.45 -18.70 17.33
N LYS A 15 37.83 -18.88 18.51
CA LYS A 15 37.86 -20.14 19.28
C LYS A 15 36.95 -21.22 18.70
N LYS A 16 36.22 -20.94 17.62
CA LYS A 16 35.22 -21.87 17.02
C LYS A 16 34.12 -22.30 18.00
N THR A 17 33.89 -21.58 19.08
CA THR A 17 32.83 -21.82 20.07
C THR A 17 31.54 -21.11 19.71
N ALA A 18 31.51 -20.38 18.60
CA ALA A 18 30.32 -19.75 18.05
C ALA A 18 30.34 -19.81 16.52
N SER A 19 29.18 -19.74 15.90
CA SER A 19 28.99 -19.64 14.45
C SER A 19 28.16 -18.41 14.08
N VAL A 20 28.36 -17.85 12.89
CA VAL A 20 27.58 -16.71 12.40
C VAL A 20 26.24 -17.19 11.88
N VAL A 21 25.13 -16.69 12.43
CA VAL A 21 23.76 -17.04 12.04
C VAL A 21 23.14 -15.96 11.16
N CYS A 22 23.39 -14.70 11.48
CA CYS A 22 22.83 -13.58 10.73
C CYS A 22 23.86 -12.45 10.58
N ARG A 23 23.87 -11.79 9.41
CA ARG A 23 24.77 -10.67 9.16
C ARG A 23 24.21 -9.33 9.62
N HIS A 24 22.88 -9.21 9.63
CA HIS A 24 22.24 -8.01 10.13
C HIS A 24 20.92 -8.32 10.84
N PRO A 25 20.81 -7.98 12.14
CA PRO A 25 21.94 -7.59 13.01
C PRO A 25 22.99 -8.69 13.04
N PHE A 26 24.26 -8.31 13.21
CA PHE A 26 25.32 -9.31 13.30
C PHE A 26 25.09 -10.19 14.52
N THR A 27 24.78 -11.46 14.26
CA THR A 27 24.36 -12.42 15.29
C THR A 27 25.20 -13.67 15.18
N ILE A 28 25.71 -14.10 16.31
CA ILE A 28 26.42 -15.38 16.46
C ILE A 28 25.62 -16.30 17.37
N GLN A 29 25.64 -17.56 17.06
CA GLN A 29 25.08 -18.64 17.90
C GLN A 29 26.22 -19.29 18.66
N LEU A 30 26.08 -19.42 19.97
CA LEU A 30 27.00 -20.18 20.81
C LEU A 30 26.79 -21.67 20.57
N LEU A 31 27.89 -22.43 20.44
CA LEU A 31 27.86 -23.87 20.17
C LEU A 31 27.95 -24.70 21.45
N TYR A 32 27.78 -24.10 22.60
CA TYR A 32 27.77 -24.74 23.90
C TYR A 32 26.53 -24.32 24.72
N LYS A 33 26.15 -25.11 25.70
CA LYS A 33 25.01 -24.80 26.56
C LYS A 33 25.33 -23.58 27.43
N THR A 34 24.40 -22.65 27.53
CA THR A 34 24.45 -21.47 28.38
C THR A 34 23.28 -21.47 29.34
N GLY A 35 23.36 -20.67 30.40
CA GLY A 35 22.23 -20.41 31.28
C GLY A 35 21.04 -19.75 30.57
N CYS A 36 19.89 -19.73 31.23
CA CYS A 36 18.64 -19.18 30.73
C CYS A 36 18.44 -17.69 31.04
N ALA A 37 19.43 -17.01 31.64
CA ALA A 37 19.33 -15.58 31.96
C ALA A 37 19.26 -14.73 30.68
N THR A 38 18.17 -13.98 30.52
CA THR A 38 17.96 -13.07 29.40
C THR A 38 17.82 -11.64 29.89
N GLN A 39 18.24 -10.69 29.05
CA GLN A 39 18.05 -9.26 29.33
C GLN A 39 16.69 -8.83 28.82
N GLU A 40 16.05 -7.91 29.55
CA GLU A 40 14.83 -7.28 29.09
C GLU A 40 15.09 -6.47 27.82
N GLY A 41 14.30 -6.73 26.81
CA GLY A 41 14.35 -6.01 25.54
C GLY A 41 13.00 -5.48 25.12
N CYS A 42 13.00 -4.34 24.45
CA CYS A 42 11.80 -3.76 23.89
C CYS A 42 11.94 -3.56 22.38
N ILE A 43 10.89 -3.93 21.66
CA ILE A 43 10.76 -3.72 20.24
C ILE A 43 9.75 -2.61 20.00
N GLY A 44 10.20 -1.48 19.46
CA GLY A 44 9.37 -0.39 19.04
C GLY A 44 9.11 -0.46 17.53
N ILE A 45 7.86 -0.31 17.13
CA ILE A 45 7.44 -0.33 15.74
C ILE A 45 6.69 0.96 15.41
N ASP A 46 7.26 1.77 14.54
CA ASP A 46 6.56 2.89 13.90
C ASP A 46 5.90 2.38 12.61
N THR A 47 4.57 2.33 12.62
CA THR A 47 3.80 1.83 11.48
C THR A 47 3.40 2.97 10.55
N GLY A 48 3.93 2.98 9.32
CA GLY A 48 3.57 3.95 8.30
C GLY A 48 2.91 3.31 7.07
N SER A 49 2.28 4.13 6.24
CA SER A 49 1.69 3.64 4.99
C SER A 49 2.72 3.34 3.91
N GLN A 50 3.87 4.00 3.96
CA GLN A 50 4.97 3.88 2.98
C GLN A 50 6.27 3.42 3.61
N HIS A 51 6.50 3.73 4.87
CA HIS A 51 7.68 3.36 5.64
C HIS A 51 7.27 2.67 6.93
N ILE A 52 8.13 1.83 7.45
CA ILE A 52 7.99 1.18 8.75
C ILE A 52 9.32 1.31 9.45
N GLY A 53 9.33 1.97 10.60
CA GLY A 53 10.48 2.03 11.49
C GLY A 53 10.50 0.85 12.46
N VAL A 54 11.67 0.35 12.77
CA VAL A 54 11.89 -0.68 13.78
C VAL A 54 13.05 -0.28 14.66
N GLY A 55 12.84 -0.24 15.97
CA GLY A 55 13.85 -0.02 16.97
C GLY A 55 13.86 -1.16 17.98
N ILE A 56 15.02 -1.61 18.39
CA ILE A 56 15.17 -2.58 19.48
C ILE A 56 16.12 -1.98 20.51
N THR A 57 15.65 -1.92 21.75
CA THR A 57 16.44 -1.43 22.89
C THR A 57 16.54 -2.47 23.99
N CYS A 58 17.66 -2.48 24.69
CA CYS A 58 17.85 -3.21 25.96
C CYS A 58 18.31 -2.18 26.99
N GLY A 59 17.46 -1.86 27.95
CA GLY A 59 17.65 -0.69 28.80
C GLY A 59 17.71 0.59 27.97
N ASP A 60 18.73 1.40 28.19
CA ASP A 60 19.02 2.65 27.49
C ASP A 60 19.83 2.48 26.17
N ARG A 61 20.19 1.24 25.85
CA ARG A 61 21.04 0.93 24.68
C ARG A 61 20.21 0.55 23.46
N VAL A 62 20.48 1.22 22.34
CA VAL A 62 19.92 0.84 21.04
C VAL A 62 20.70 -0.31 20.46
N ILE A 63 20.06 -1.43 20.25
CA ILE A 63 20.65 -2.65 19.67
C ILE A 63 20.50 -2.66 18.16
N LEU A 64 19.36 -2.18 17.66
CA LEU A 64 19.02 -2.18 16.26
C LEU A 64 18.13 -0.99 15.92
N LYS A 65 18.36 -0.44 14.73
CA LYS A 65 17.58 0.66 14.18
C LYS A 65 17.43 0.48 12.67
N ASP A 66 16.25 0.11 12.23
CA ASP A 66 15.96 -0.23 10.84
C ASP A 66 14.79 0.60 10.29
N GLU A 67 14.84 0.87 8.99
CA GLU A 67 13.74 1.50 8.25
C GLU A 67 13.41 0.68 7.00
N HIS A 68 12.14 0.35 6.84
CA HIS A 68 11.63 -0.44 5.72
C HIS A 68 10.76 0.41 4.81
N ALA A 69 11.24 0.70 3.60
CA ALA A 69 10.46 1.35 2.56
C ALA A 69 9.55 0.34 1.85
N LEU A 70 8.24 0.59 1.86
CA LEU A 70 7.25 -0.19 1.14
C LEU A 70 7.22 0.22 -0.34
N ARG A 71 6.70 -0.66 -1.20
CA ARG A 71 6.56 -0.34 -2.62
C ARG A 71 5.75 0.92 -2.85
N SER A 72 6.27 1.81 -3.66
CA SER A 72 5.57 3.03 -4.08
C SER A 72 4.33 2.72 -4.94
N SER A 73 3.45 3.70 -5.13
CA SER A 73 2.30 3.58 -6.02
C SER A 73 2.72 3.38 -7.48
N MET A 74 3.83 3.98 -7.90
CA MET A 74 4.41 3.85 -9.23
C MET A 74 4.91 2.42 -9.49
N GLU A 75 5.68 1.86 -8.56
CA GLU A 75 6.17 0.48 -8.64
C GLU A 75 5.00 -0.53 -8.68
N LYS A 76 3.95 -0.29 -7.89
CA LYS A 76 2.73 -1.12 -7.93
C LYS A 76 2.03 -1.06 -9.28
N ARG A 77 1.92 0.11 -9.91
CA ARG A 77 1.31 0.27 -11.25
C ARG A 77 2.12 -0.49 -12.30
N SER A 78 3.44 -0.34 -12.30
CA SER A 78 4.34 -1.06 -13.22
C SER A 78 4.20 -2.58 -13.08
N LEU A 79 4.20 -3.11 -11.86
CA LEU A 79 4.00 -4.53 -11.61
C LEU A 79 2.63 -5.04 -12.06
N LEU A 80 1.58 -4.24 -11.90
CA LEU A 80 0.22 -4.59 -12.35
C LEU A 80 0.12 -4.58 -13.87
N ALA A 81 0.73 -3.60 -14.56
CA ALA A 81 0.81 -3.55 -16.01
C ALA A 81 1.54 -4.78 -16.58
N THR A 82 2.72 -5.09 -16.06
CA THR A 82 3.46 -6.30 -16.42
C THR A 82 2.62 -7.56 -16.22
N ARG A 83 1.92 -7.67 -15.10
CA ARG A 83 1.04 -8.80 -14.80
C ARG A 83 -0.15 -8.89 -15.78
N ALA A 84 -0.68 -7.74 -16.23
CA ALA A 84 -1.76 -7.70 -17.23
C ALA A 84 -1.28 -8.22 -18.58
N VAL A 85 -0.09 -7.80 -19.03
CA VAL A 85 0.55 -8.30 -20.26
C VAL A 85 0.75 -9.82 -20.20
N MET A 86 1.30 -10.33 -19.10
CA MET A 86 1.48 -11.77 -18.91
C MET A 86 0.16 -12.56 -18.91
N ARG A 87 -0.90 -12.00 -18.31
CA ARG A 87 -2.24 -12.62 -18.36
C ARG A 87 -2.80 -12.64 -19.77
N ARG A 88 -2.65 -11.55 -20.54
CA ARG A 88 -3.05 -11.47 -21.93
C ARG A 88 -2.33 -12.53 -22.75
N GLY A 89 -1.00 -12.64 -22.66
CA GLY A 89 -0.21 -13.67 -23.33
C GLY A 89 -0.62 -15.10 -22.98
N ARG A 90 -1.02 -15.37 -21.72
CA ARG A 90 -1.57 -16.69 -21.35
C ARG A 90 -2.91 -16.99 -22.01
N ARG A 91 -3.78 -16.00 -22.14
CA ARG A 91 -5.10 -16.16 -22.77
C ARG A 91 -4.96 -16.47 -24.26
N TYR A 92 -4.02 -15.84 -24.96
CA TYR A 92 -3.72 -16.14 -26.35
C TYR A 92 -3.20 -17.56 -26.57
N ARG A 93 -2.44 -18.11 -25.61
CA ARG A 93 -1.85 -19.47 -25.74
C ARG A 93 -2.80 -20.59 -25.39
N LYS A 94 -3.77 -20.35 -24.53
CA LYS A 94 -4.76 -21.34 -24.08
C LYS A 94 -6.10 -20.65 -23.88
N VAL A 95 -7.02 -20.87 -24.80
CA VAL A 95 -8.42 -20.53 -24.60
C VAL A 95 -8.97 -21.47 -23.52
N ARG A 96 -8.88 -21.07 -22.28
CA ARG A 96 -9.52 -21.78 -21.18
C ARG A 96 -10.55 -20.85 -20.57
N TYR A 97 -11.78 -21.24 -20.60
CA TYR A 97 -12.83 -20.68 -19.76
C TYR A 97 -12.49 -21.02 -18.32
N ARG A 98 -11.78 -20.13 -17.65
CA ARG A 98 -11.64 -20.25 -16.20
C ARG A 98 -12.93 -19.75 -15.56
N LYS A 99 -13.54 -20.56 -14.71
CA LYS A 99 -14.58 -20.07 -13.81
C LYS A 99 -14.06 -18.79 -13.16
N PRO A 100 -14.83 -17.68 -13.16
CA PRO A 100 -14.38 -16.44 -12.55
C PRO A 100 -14.00 -16.73 -11.09
N LYS A 101 -12.81 -16.32 -10.71
CA LYS A 101 -12.27 -16.51 -9.34
C LYS A 101 -13.14 -15.82 -8.29
N TRP A 102 -13.82 -14.80 -8.70
CA TRP A 102 -14.83 -14.06 -7.98
C TRP A 102 -16.16 -14.45 -8.59
N ARG A 103 -16.92 -15.25 -7.89
CA ARG A 103 -18.30 -15.53 -8.25
C ARG A 103 -19.12 -14.27 -8.00
N HIS A 104 -19.04 -13.31 -8.90
CA HIS A 104 -20.20 -12.51 -9.13
C HIS A 104 -21.18 -13.47 -9.80
N HIS A 105 -22.08 -14.03 -9.05
CA HIS A 105 -23.25 -14.66 -9.61
C HIS A 105 -24.12 -13.54 -10.18
N THR A 106 -23.72 -13.03 -11.34
CA THR A 106 -24.69 -12.40 -12.21
C THR A 106 -25.60 -13.53 -12.60
N LYS A 107 -26.70 -13.70 -11.93
CA LYS A 107 -27.79 -14.51 -12.48
C LYS A 107 -28.03 -13.92 -13.86
N ARG A 108 -27.85 -14.75 -14.92
CA ARG A 108 -28.21 -14.36 -16.26
C ARG A 108 -29.62 -13.78 -16.21
N MET A 109 -29.76 -12.58 -16.76
CA MET A 109 -31.05 -11.99 -16.94
C MET A 109 -31.82 -12.87 -17.90
N TYR A 110 -32.83 -13.52 -17.40
CA TYR A 110 -33.79 -14.15 -18.26
C TYR A 110 -34.69 -13.05 -18.79
N PHE A 111 -34.74 -12.93 -20.10
CA PHE A 111 -35.76 -12.16 -20.76
C PHE A 111 -36.98 -13.08 -20.86
N GLU A 112 -38.04 -12.77 -20.18
CA GLU A 112 -39.32 -13.37 -20.48
C GLU A 112 -39.72 -12.88 -21.85
N LYS A 113 -39.96 -13.78 -22.80
CA LYS A 113 -40.45 -13.44 -24.13
C LYS A 113 -41.76 -12.74 -24.01
N ALA A 114 -41.93 -11.56 -24.57
CA ALA A 114 -43.21 -10.97 -24.76
C ALA A 114 -44.06 -11.95 -25.55
N ASN A 115 -45.18 -12.33 -25.02
CA ASN A 115 -46.11 -13.10 -25.78
C ASN A 115 -46.62 -12.24 -26.97
N ARG A 116 -47.27 -12.83 -27.94
CA ARG A 116 -47.73 -12.18 -29.17
C ARG A 116 -48.69 -10.97 -28.95
N ARG A 117 -48.98 -10.59 -27.68
CA ARG A 117 -49.82 -9.46 -27.29
C ARG A 117 -49.07 -8.21 -26.86
N GLY A 118 -47.78 -8.07 -27.17
CA GLY A 118 -47.07 -6.79 -27.00
C GLY A 118 -46.66 -6.43 -25.57
N GLN A 119 -46.62 -7.39 -24.64
CA GLN A 119 -46.14 -7.13 -23.28
C GLN A 119 -44.63 -6.96 -23.27
N HIS A 120 -44.18 -5.81 -22.77
CA HIS A 120 -42.76 -5.44 -22.72
C HIS A 120 -41.97 -6.30 -21.72
N TRP A 121 -40.80 -6.68 -22.16
CA TRP A 121 -39.78 -7.38 -21.37
C TRP A 121 -39.26 -6.52 -20.25
N ARG A 122 -39.33 -6.99 -19.01
CA ARG A 122 -38.72 -6.36 -17.86
C ARG A 122 -37.35 -7.01 -17.60
N LYS A 123 -36.30 -6.24 -17.78
CA LYS A 123 -34.93 -6.66 -17.48
C LYS A 123 -34.71 -6.62 -15.97
N VAL A 124 -34.85 -7.74 -15.28
CA VAL A 124 -34.56 -7.82 -13.85
C VAL A 124 -33.09 -8.18 -13.67
N LYS A 125 -32.30 -7.22 -13.22
CA LYS A 125 -30.92 -7.42 -12.83
C LYS A 125 -30.86 -7.89 -11.38
N THR A 126 -30.94 -9.17 -11.14
CA THR A 126 -30.69 -9.73 -9.80
C THR A 126 -29.20 -10.01 -9.67
N THR A 127 -28.47 -9.10 -9.06
CA THR A 127 -27.09 -9.31 -8.66
C THR A 127 -27.09 -9.95 -7.28
N THR A 128 -27.07 -11.28 -7.22
CA THR A 128 -26.75 -11.96 -5.96
C THR A 128 -25.24 -11.87 -5.77
N GLN A 129 -24.79 -10.87 -5.03
CA GLN A 129 -23.42 -10.86 -4.53
C GLN A 129 -23.30 -12.02 -3.54
N SER A 130 -22.37 -12.95 -3.78
CA SER A 130 -21.98 -13.87 -2.73
C SER A 130 -21.58 -13.05 -1.50
N PRO A 131 -22.11 -13.32 -0.31
CA PRO A 131 -21.71 -12.59 0.88
C PRO A 131 -20.19 -12.70 1.02
N ARG A 132 -19.51 -11.55 1.01
CA ARG A 132 -18.08 -11.53 1.26
C ARG A 132 -17.84 -12.02 2.67
N LEU A 133 -16.89 -12.91 2.84
CA LEU A 133 -16.49 -13.36 4.17
C LEU A 133 -16.22 -12.15 5.07
N LYS A 134 -16.73 -12.18 6.29
CA LYS A 134 -16.49 -11.12 7.29
C LYS A 134 -14.99 -10.87 7.40
N GLY A 135 -14.58 -9.62 7.32
CA GLY A 135 -13.16 -9.24 7.35
C GLY A 135 -12.39 -9.39 6.03
N TRP A 136 -13.06 -9.69 4.91
CA TRP A 136 -12.41 -9.74 3.61
C TRP A 136 -11.82 -8.38 3.21
N LEU A 137 -10.58 -8.39 2.74
CA LEU A 137 -9.91 -7.23 2.16
C LEU A 137 -9.53 -7.47 0.70
N PRO A 138 -9.48 -6.40 -0.13
CA PRO A 138 -8.86 -6.48 -1.44
C PRO A 138 -7.44 -7.07 -1.34
N PRO A 139 -7.02 -7.94 -2.27
CA PRO A 139 -5.71 -8.61 -2.20
C PRO A 139 -4.51 -7.68 -2.05
N SER A 140 -4.59 -6.46 -2.60
CA SER A 140 -3.53 -5.45 -2.46
C SER A 140 -3.41 -4.91 -1.04
N LEU A 141 -4.53 -4.67 -0.37
CA LEU A 141 -4.55 -4.22 1.03
C LEU A 141 -4.15 -5.36 1.97
N GLN A 142 -4.66 -6.57 1.72
CA GLN A 142 -4.26 -7.75 2.47
C GLN A 142 -2.74 -7.95 2.40
N SER A 143 -2.16 -7.92 1.19
CA SER A 143 -0.70 -8.04 1.01
C SER A 143 0.09 -6.94 1.71
N LYS A 144 -0.46 -5.73 1.81
CA LYS A 144 0.19 -4.62 2.53
C LYS A 144 0.15 -4.86 4.03
N CYS A 145 -0.97 -5.32 4.60
CA CYS A 145 -1.07 -5.74 6.01
C CYS A 145 -0.13 -6.90 6.33
N ASP A 146 -0.15 -7.95 5.49
CA ASP A 146 0.72 -9.12 5.68
C ASP A 146 2.21 -8.76 5.67
N HIS A 147 2.58 -7.69 4.94
CA HIS A 147 3.97 -7.23 4.93
C HIS A 147 4.35 -6.59 6.27
N HIS A 148 3.48 -5.77 6.87
CA HIS A 148 3.70 -5.24 8.22
C HIS A 148 3.85 -6.37 9.23
N PHE A 149 2.95 -7.35 9.19
CA PHE A 149 3.01 -8.50 10.09
C PHE A 149 4.32 -9.29 9.93
N ARG A 150 4.76 -9.53 8.70
CA ARG A 150 6.04 -10.24 8.45
C ARG A 150 7.25 -9.48 8.98
N ILE A 151 7.23 -8.16 8.94
CA ILE A 151 8.28 -7.34 9.53
C ILE A 151 8.25 -7.52 11.04
N ILE A 152 7.12 -7.30 11.69
CA ILE A 152 6.97 -7.46 13.15
C ILE A 152 7.38 -8.87 13.57
N ASP A 153 6.81 -9.92 12.96
CA ASP A 153 7.10 -11.32 13.27
C ASP A 153 8.59 -11.67 13.07
N ARG A 154 9.27 -11.01 12.14
CA ARG A 154 10.72 -11.17 11.94
C ARG A 154 11.50 -10.64 13.14
N TYR A 155 11.16 -9.43 13.62
CA TYR A 155 11.89 -8.80 14.72
C TYR A 155 11.54 -9.42 16.07
N LEU A 156 10.33 -9.96 16.23
CA LEU A 156 9.99 -10.74 17.42
C LEU A 156 10.92 -11.96 17.64
N LYS A 157 11.50 -12.49 16.57
CA LYS A 157 12.47 -13.60 16.68
C LYS A 157 13.81 -13.19 17.25
N TYR A 158 14.12 -11.89 17.29
CA TYR A 158 15.37 -11.42 17.87
C TYR A 158 15.32 -11.34 19.39
N LEU A 159 14.13 -11.21 19.95
CA LEU A 159 13.86 -11.33 21.39
C LEU A 159 12.88 -12.46 21.61
N PRO A 160 13.33 -13.72 21.60
CA PRO A 160 12.42 -14.88 21.59
C PRO A 160 11.67 -15.11 22.88
N ASP A 161 12.25 -14.67 24.03
CA ASP A 161 11.65 -14.85 25.33
C ASP A 161 10.42 -13.92 25.49
N PRO A 162 9.20 -14.47 25.64
CA PRO A 162 7.99 -13.69 25.79
C PRO A 162 7.90 -12.95 27.14
N ILE A 163 8.62 -13.39 28.17
CA ILE A 163 8.58 -12.81 29.52
C ILE A 163 9.39 -11.51 29.55
N THR A 164 10.58 -11.54 28.96
CA THR A 164 11.49 -10.39 28.95
C THR A 164 11.36 -9.48 27.72
N ARG A 165 10.50 -9.87 26.78
CA ARG A 165 10.24 -9.14 25.54
C ARG A 165 9.04 -8.23 25.67
N ASN A 166 9.25 -6.94 25.46
CA ASN A 166 8.18 -5.96 25.33
C ASN A 166 8.01 -5.56 23.84
N LEU A 167 6.78 -5.54 23.37
CA LEU A 167 6.43 -5.06 22.03
C LEU A 167 5.54 -3.84 22.15
N VAL A 168 6.00 -2.72 21.59
CA VAL A 168 5.25 -1.46 21.52
C VAL A 168 5.06 -1.07 20.08
N ILE A 169 3.82 -0.77 19.69
CA ILE A 169 3.46 -0.45 18.30
C ILE A 169 2.78 0.93 18.27
N GLU A 170 3.25 1.81 17.40
CA GLU A 170 2.50 3.02 17.10
C GLU A 170 1.30 2.68 16.22
N ALA A 171 0.10 3.04 16.68
CA ALA A 171 -1.16 2.76 16.01
C ALA A 171 -1.89 4.07 15.69
N GLY A 172 -1.55 4.69 14.56
CA GLY A 172 -2.18 5.93 14.12
C GLY A 172 -3.70 5.79 13.97
N ARG A 173 -4.43 6.72 14.59
CA ARG A 173 -5.88 6.88 14.41
C ARG A 173 -6.15 8.10 13.56
N PHE A 174 -6.86 7.92 12.45
CA PHE A 174 -7.22 9.00 11.54
C PHE A 174 -8.73 9.16 11.50
N ASP A 175 -9.18 10.35 11.86
CA ASP A 175 -10.56 10.74 11.69
C ASP A 175 -10.79 11.19 10.24
N MET A 176 -11.37 10.28 9.46
CA MET A 176 -11.58 10.49 8.04
C MET A 176 -12.61 11.57 7.73
N ALA A 177 -13.62 11.70 8.58
CA ALA A 177 -14.66 12.72 8.42
C ALA A 177 -14.07 14.10 8.68
N ARG A 178 -13.38 14.28 9.79
CA ARG A 178 -12.75 15.54 10.18
C ARG A 178 -11.59 15.94 9.25
N MET A 179 -10.91 14.97 8.63
CA MET A 179 -9.89 15.26 7.60
C MET A 179 -10.52 15.82 6.31
N ASN A 180 -11.77 15.48 6.00
CA ASN A 180 -12.51 16.04 4.88
C ASN A 180 -13.14 17.38 5.23
N ASP A 181 -13.66 17.49 6.43
CA ASP A 181 -14.33 18.68 6.96
C ASP A 181 -13.91 18.88 8.43
N PRO A 182 -13.01 19.84 8.72
CA PRO A 182 -12.55 20.11 10.08
C PRO A 182 -13.63 20.57 11.05
N THR A 183 -14.78 21.07 10.55
CA THR A 183 -15.88 21.60 11.35
C THR A 183 -16.79 20.53 11.92
N ILE A 184 -16.66 19.30 11.44
CA ILE A 184 -17.50 18.17 11.85
C ILE A 184 -17.37 17.89 13.36
N HIS A 185 -18.52 17.82 14.06
CA HIS A 185 -18.61 17.49 15.47
C HIS A 185 -19.96 16.81 15.80
N GLY A 186 -20.02 16.11 16.94
CA GLY A 186 -21.25 15.51 17.46
C GLY A 186 -22.07 14.71 16.46
N GLU A 187 -23.34 15.01 16.32
CA GLU A 187 -24.28 14.36 15.41
C GLU A 187 -23.88 14.47 13.91
N MET A 188 -23.08 15.47 13.53
CA MET A 188 -22.64 15.62 12.15
C MET A 188 -21.83 14.42 11.64
N TYR A 189 -21.24 13.61 12.52
CA TYR A 189 -20.61 12.34 12.15
C TYR A 189 -21.61 11.31 11.64
N GLN A 190 -22.87 11.37 12.11
CA GLN A 190 -23.94 10.48 11.69
C GLN A 190 -24.73 11.10 10.53
N ARG A 191 -24.90 12.42 10.55
CA ARG A 191 -25.60 13.21 9.52
C ARG A 191 -24.56 13.90 8.63
N GLY A 192 -23.89 13.14 7.77
CA GLY A 192 -22.95 13.69 6.80
C GLY A 192 -23.65 14.58 5.76
N PRO A 193 -22.90 15.31 4.89
CA PRO A 193 -23.47 16.25 3.93
C PRO A 193 -24.45 15.64 2.94
N MET A 194 -24.49 14.32 2.83
CA MET A 194 -25.43 13.57 1.98
C MET A 194 -26.58 12.92 2.78
N TYR A 195 -26.72 13.25 4.07
CA TYR A 195 -27.84 12.81 4.87
C TYR A 195 -29.12 13.38 4.23
N ASP A 196 -30.18 12.58 4.15
CA ASP A 196 -31.43 12.90 3.47
C ASP A 196 -31.36 13.03 1.93
N ALA A 197 -30.21 12.88 1.31
CA ALA A 197 -30.09 12.84 -0.14
C ALA A 197 -30.24 11.40 -0.66
N GLU A 198 -31.15 11.17 -1.61
CA GLU A 198 -31.38 9.87 -2.24
C GLU A 198 -30.07 9.26 -2.80
N ASN A 199 -29.24 10.10 -3.41
CA ASN A 199 -27.95 9.72 -3.97
C ASN A 199 -27.05 10.95 -4.17
N LEU A 200 -25.76 10.71 -4.48
CA LEU A 200 -24.76 11.76 -4.71
C LEU A 200 -25.23 12.77 -5.78
N ARG A 201 -25.86 12.28 -6.84
CA ARG A 201 -26.32 13.15 -7.94
C ARG A 201 -27.42 14.09 -7.51
N ALA A 202 -28.42 13.59 -6.77
CA ALA A 202 -29.49 14.39 -6.20
C ALA A 202 -28.95 15.46 -5.24
N TYR A 203 -28.02 15.07 -4.36
CA TYR A 203 -27.34 16.01 -3.48
C TYR A 203 -26.63 17.14 -4.24
N ILE A 204 -25.83 16.82 -5.27
CA ILE A 204 -25.10 17.80 -6.06
C ILE A 204 -26.05 18.77 -6.74
N PHE A 205 -27.13 18.27 -7.33
CA PHE A 205 -28.10 19.11 -8.03
C PHE A 205 -28.84 20.05 -7.05
N ALA A 206 -29.24 19.55 -5.88
CA ALA A 206 -29.87 20.36 -4.84
C ALA A 206 -28.90 21.43 -4.30
N ARG A 207 -27.65 21.05 -3.98
CA ARG A 207 -26.60 21.98 -3.51
C ARG A 207 -26.37 23.12 -4.50
N ASP A 208 -26.36 22.79 -5.79
CA ASP A 208 -26.10 23.76 -6.88
C ASP A 208 -27.38 24.45 -7.35
N ASN A 209 -28.48 24.38 -6.57
CA ASN A 209 -29.79 25.01 -6.87
C ASN A 209 -30.36 24.59 -8.23
N TYR A 210 -30.07 23.38 -8.67
CA TYR A 210 -30.46 22.85 -9.97
C TYR A 210 -30.00 23.74 -11.15
N GLN A 211 -28.86 24.40 -11.02
CA GLN A 211 -28.28 25.28 -12.03
C GLN A 211 -26.96 24.75 -12.59
N CYS A 212 -26.74 24.99 -13.88
CA CYS A 212 -25.48 24.70 -14.53
C CYS A 212 -24.38 25.66 -14.01
N ALA A 213 -23.24 25.11 -13.55
CA ALA A 213 -22.11 25.91 -13.09
C ALA A 213 -21.50 26.79 -14.20
N CYS A 214 -21.58 26.38 -15.49
CA CYS A 214 -21.03 27.10 -16.62
C CYS A 214 -21.96 28.23 -17.10
N CYS A 215 -23.15 27.89 -17.55
CA CYS A 215 -24.05 28.85 -18.22
C CYS A 215 -25.22 29.32 -17.32
N LYS A 216 -25.30 28.84 -16.09
CA LYS A 216 -26.35 29.16 -15.10
C LYS A 216 -27.77 28.78 -15.53
N ALA A 217 -27.94 27.99 -16.61
CA ALA A 217 -29.23 27.51 -17.02
C ALA A 217 -29.82 26.57 -15.95
N LYS A 218 -31.11 26.74 -15.65
CA LYS A 218 -31.82 25.98 -14.61
C LYS A 218 -32.38 24.69 -15.21
N ALA A 219 -32.26 23.58 -14.47
CA ALA A 219 -32.80 22.28 -14.87
C ALA A 219 -34.30 22.36 -15.15
N GLY A 220 -34.76 21.67 -16.18
CA GLY A 220 -36.19 21.62 -16.56
C GLY A 220 -36.69 22.87 -17.31
N THR A 221 -35.89 23.93 -17.47
CA THR A 221 -36.28 25.08 -18.29
C THR A 221 -36.03 24.82 -19.78
N THR A 222 -36.81 25.41 -20.64
CA THR A 222 -36.63 25.32 -22.09
C THR A 222 -35.63 26.37 -22.57
N ARG A 223 -34.65 25.98 -23.37
CA ARG A 223 -33.67 26.86 -23.97
C ARG A 223 -34.31 27.67 -25.11
N LYS A 224 -34.09 28.99 -25.12
CA LYS A 224 -34.58 29.85 -26.20
C LYS A 224 -33.93 29.58 -27.55
N ALA A 225 -32.68 29.05 -27.56
CA ALA A 225 -31.94 28.86 -28.78
C ALA A 225 -32.37 27.63 -29.60
N ASP A 226 -32.75 26.53 -28.96
CA ASP A 226 -33.03 25.26 -29.62
C ASP A 226 -34.32 24.57 -29.15
N GLY A 227 -35.09 25.21 -28.26
CA GLY A 227 -36.33 24.64 -27.73
C GLY A 227 -36.13 23.39 -26.85
N THR A 228 -34.89 22.97 -26.53
CA THR A 228 -34.61 21.78 -25.76
C THR A 228 -34.69 21.99 -24.25
N THR A 229 -35.09 20.98 -23.50
CA THR A 229 -35.12 21.07 -22.05
C THR A 229 -33.73 20.87 -21.45
N VAL A 230 -33.34 21.75 -20.53
CA VAL A 230 -32.05 21.70 -19.83
C VAL A 230 -31.96 20.46 -18.94
N LYS A 231 -31.03 19.55 -19.24
CA LYS A 231 -30.72 18.39 -18.41
C LYS A 231 -29.37 18.59 -17.71
N LEU A 232 -29.30 18.27 -16.40
CA LEU A 232 -28.06 18.38 -15.63
C LEU A 232 -27.33 17.05 -15.52
N VAL A 233 -26.00 17.14 -15.54
CA VAL A 233 -25.06 16.03 -15.33
C VAL A 233 -24.15 16.39 -14.16
N ALA A 234 -23.92 15.45 -13.26
CA ALA A 234 -22.92 15.62 -12.19
C ALA A 234 -21.51 15.37 -12.76
N HIS A 235 -20.75 16.44 -12.88
CA HIS A 235 -19.42 16.44 -13.50
C HIS A 235 -18.32 16.48 -12.45
N HIS A 236 -17.33 15.59 -12.58
CA HIS A 236 -16.13 15.60 -11.74
C HIS A 236 -15.15 16.68 -12.25
N ILE A 237 -14.85 17.69 -11.45
CA ILE A 237 -13.90 18.75 -11.79
C ILE A 237 -12.55 18.14 -12.19
N LEU A 238 -12.01 17.23 -11.40
CA LEU A 238 -10.90 16.37 -11.83
C LEU A 238 -11.49 15.17 -12.58
N PHE A 239 -11.07 14.95 -13.82
CA PHE A 239 -11.59 13.86 -14.63
C PHE A 239 -11.34 12.48 -13.98
N ARG A 240 -12.30 11.58 -14.09
CA ARG A 240 -12.17 10.22 -13.55
C ARG A 240 -10.95 9.48 -14.09
N SER A 241 -10.56 9.72 -15.33
CA SER A 241 -9.33 9.18 -15.93
C SER A 241 -8.07 9.62 -15.22
N ARG A 242 -8.10 10.79 -14.57
CA ARG A 242 -7.00 11.36 -13.77
C ARG A 242 -7.09 11.06 -12.29
N GLY A 243 -8.05 10.22 -11.86
CA GLY A 243 -8.16 9.70 -10.49
C GLY A 243 -9.08 10.47 -9.58
N ALA A 244 -10.10 11.14 -10.12
CA ALA A 244 -11.18 11.76 -9.35
C ALA A 244 -11.82 10.79 -8.35
N THR A 245 -12.31 11.33 -7.26
CA THR A 245 -13.09 10.63 -6.24
C THR A 245 -14.53 11.13 -6.25
N ASP A 246 -15.46 10.29 -5.79
CA ASP A 246 -16.88 10.66 -5.66
C ASP A 246 -17.12 11.54 -4.41
N ASN A 247 -16.20 12.46 -4.10
CA ASN A 247 -16.37 13.43 -3.03
C ASN A 247 -17.23 14.61 -3.55
N PRO A 248 -18.37 14.92 -2.90
CA PRO A 248 -19.28 15.97 -3.31
C PRO A 248 -18.61 17.33 -3.55
N LYS A 249 -17.57 17.66 -2.79
CA LYS A 249 -16.83 18.93 -2.89
C LYS A 249 -16.20 19.16 -4.27
N TYR A 250 -15.91 18.10 -5.01
CA TYR A 250 -15.22 18.14 -6.31
C TYR A 250 -16.10 17.72 -7.49
N ILE A 251 -17.41 17.72 -7.27
CA ILE A 251 -18.40 17.43 -8.28
C ILE A 251 -19.33 18.63 -8.39
N ILE A 252 -19.65 19.03 -9.61
CA ILE A 252 -20.49 20.18 -9.92
C ILE A 252 -21.59 19.81 -10.90
N SER A 253 -22.66 20.58 -10.89
CA SER A 253 -23.75 20.46 -11.85
C SER A 253 -23.43 21.15 -13.16
N VAL A 254 -23.41 20.44 -14.27
CA VAL A 254 -23.21 20.99 -15.61
C VAL A 254 -24.33 20.53 -16.53
N CYS A 255 -24.87 21.42 -17.37
CA CYS A 255 -25.91 21.00 -18.30
C CYS A 255 -25.34 20.20 -19.49
N ASP A 256 -26.19 19.43 -20.13
CA ASP A 256 -25.87 18.62 -21.31
C ASP A 256 -25.21 19.43 -22.43
N HIS A 257 -25.64 20.68 -22.63
CA HIS A 257 -25.07 21.58 -23.63
C HIS A 257 -23.64 22.06 -23.30
N CYS A 258 -23.33 22.28 -22.03
CA CYS A 258 -21.97 22.63 -21.59
C CYS A 258 -21.06 21.41 -21.37
N HIS A 259 -21.62 20.22 -21.23
CA HIS A 259 -20.89 18.97 -21.00
C HIS A 259 -20.51 18.28 -22.32
N THR A 260 -19.83 19.00 -23.21
CA THR A 260 -19.43 18.52 -24.54
C THR A 260 -17.99 17.96 -24.54
N THR A 261 -17.66 17.19 -25.57
CA THR A 261 -16.29 16.70 -25.78
C THR A 261 -15.29 17.85 -25.91
N LYS A 262 -15.66 18.95 -26.59
CA LYS A 262 -14.83 20.16 -26.71
C LYS A 262 -14.52 20.79 -25.35
N ALA A 263 -15.50 20.85 -24.44
CA ALA A 263 -15.30 21.42 -23.12
C ALA A 263 -14.27 20.64 -22.28
N HIS A 264 -14.04 19.34 -22.58
CA HIS A 264 -13.08 18.47 -21.91
C HIS A 264 -11.69 18.46 -22.55
N GLN A 265 -11.51 19.12 -23.70
CA GLN A 265 -10.21 19.21 -24.38
C GLN A 265 -9.40 20.44 -23.90
N PRO A 266 -8.09 20.48 -24.12
CA PRO A 266 -7.26 21.67 -23.86
C PRO A 266 -7.88 22.91 -24.45
N GLY A 267 -7.99 24.00 -23.67
CA GLY A 267 -8.70 25.22 -24.05
C GLY A 267 -10.20 25.22 -23.74
N GLY A 268 -10.80 24.10 -23.42
CA GLY A 268 -12.21 24.02 -23.00
C GLY A 268 -12.40 24.43 -21.54
N ILE A 269 -13.63 24.90 -21.20
CA ILE A 269 -13.95 25.41 -19.84
C ILE A 269 -13.79 24.34 -18.75
N LEU A 270 -14.22 23.12 -19.01
CA LEU A 270 -14.11 22.02 -18.04
C LEU A 270 -12.67 21.55 -17.88
N TYR A 271 -11.87 21.64 -18.93
CA TYR A 271 -10.45 21.35 -18.89
C TYR A 271 -9.68 22.41 -18.07
N SER A 272 -9.96 23.70 -18.28
CA SER A 272 -9.33 24.77 -17.50
C SER A 272 -9.67 24.68 -16.00
N TRP A 273 -10.91 24.32 -15.65
CA TRP A 273 -11.28 24.07 -14.27
C TRP A 273 -10.50 22.90 -13.66
N MET A 274 -10.30 21.84 -14.43
CA MET A 274 -9.47 20.71 -13.98
C MET A 274 -8.02 21.13 -13.71
N GLU A 275 -7.43 21.96 -14.57
CA GLU A 275 -6.06 22.45 -14.40
C GLU A 275 -5.91 23.39 -13.21
N ASN A 276 -6.87 24.30 -13.03
CA ASN A 276 -6.88 25.26 -11.94
C ASN A 276 -7.16 24.59 -10.58
N THR A 277 -7.80 23.42 -10.58
CA THR A 277 -8.08 22.65 -9.37
C THR A 277 -6.89 21.78 -8.96
N LYS A 278 -5.70 22.33 -8.90
CA LYS A 278 -4.45 21.63 -8.51
C LYS A 278 -4.49 21.04 -7.10
N LYS A 279 -5.42 21.45 -6.26
CA LYS A 279 -5.61 20.96 -4.88
C LYS A 279 -6.78 19.99 -4.75
N VAL A 280 -7.00 19.14 -5.73
CA VAL A 280 -7.96 18.04 -5.53
C VAL A 280 -7.48 17.17 -4.38
N ALA A 281 -8.32 16.97 -3.40
CA ALA A 281 -8.02 16.12 -2.25
C ALA A 281 -7.52 14.78 -2.76
N ARG A 282 -6.24 14.52 -2.55
CA ARG A 282 -5.69 13.18 -2.72
C ARG A 282 -6.54 12.28 -1.84
N GLY A 283 -7.19 11.30 -2.45
CA GLY A 283 -8.08 10.43 -1.69
C GLY A 283 -7.36 9.92 -0.46
N LEU A 284 -8.03 9.94 0.69
CA LEU A 284 -7.48 9.58 2.01
C LEU A 284 -7.12 8.08 2.12
N ARG A 285 -6.53 7.52 1.04
CA ARG A 285 -6.23 6.09 0.89
C ARG A 285 -5.26 5.59 1.94
N ASP A 286 -4.28 6.41 2.29
CA ASP A 286 -3.27 6.02 3.26
C ASP A 286 -3.85 6.08 4.68
N ALA A 287 -4.62 7.09 5.02
CA ALA A 287 -5.33 7.18 6.30
C ALA A 287 -6.35 6.02 6.47
N THR A 288 -7.12 5.72 5.40
CA THR A 288 -8.01 4.56 5.39
C THR A 288 -7.26 3.25 5.61
N PHE A 289 -6.13 3.08 4.94
CA PHE A 289 -5.29 1.90 5.13
C PHE A 289 -4.77 1.80 6.57
N MET A 290 -4.31 2.90 7.16
CA MET A 290 -3.81 2.91 8.54
C MET A 290 -4.90 2.54 9.55
N ASN A 291 -6.12 3.02 9.36
CA ASN A 291 -7.25 2.63 10.22
C ASN A 291 -7.58 1.12 10.11
N ILE A 292 -7.48 0.54 8.90
CA ILE A 292 -7.65 -0.91 8.69
C ILE A 292 -6.50 -1.68 9.36
N LEU A 293 -5.26 -1.24 9.15
CA LEU A 293 -4.08 -1.85 9.73
C LEU A 293 -4.14 -1.85 11.26
N ARG A 294 -4.52 -0.71 11.86
CA ARG A 294 -4.69 -0.57 13.31
C ARG A 294 -5.59 -1.65 13.92
N LYS A 295 -6.79 -1.83 13.37
CA LYS A 295 -7.71 -2.88 13.84
C LYS A 295 -7.10 -4.28 13.76
N ARG A 296 -6.33 -4.55 12.71
CA ARG A 296 -5.68 -5.85 12.50
C ARG A 296 -4.47 -6.05 13.40
N LEU A 297 -3.74 -4.99 13.72
CA LEU A 297 -2.63 -5.03 14.68
C LEU A 297 -3.13 -5.39 16.07
N PHE A 298 -4.20 -4.74 16.54
CA PHE A 298 -4.83 -5.06 17.84
C PHE A 298 -5.29 -6.53 17.90
N ALA A 299 -5.90 -7.03 16.81
CA ALA A 299 -6.36 -8.42 16.78
C ALA A 299 -5.22 -9.44 16.73
N ARG A 300 -4.07 -9.08 16.09
CA ARG A 300 -2.96 -10.02 15.92
C ARG A 300 -1.98 -10.00 17.10
N TYR A 301 -1.79 -8.86 17.71
CA TYR A 301 -0.82 -8.66 18.81
C TYR A 301 -1.52 -8.09 20.05
N PRO A 302 -2.47 -8.83 20.68
CA PRO A 302 -3.22 -8.34 21.82
C PRO A 302 -2.33 -8.06 23.05
N GLN A 303 -1.16 -8.69 23.11
CA GLN A 303 -0.17 -8.51 24.16
C GLN A 303 0.76 -7.30 23.94
N ALA A 304 0.69 -6.62 22.80
CA ALA A 304 1.51 -5.45 22.53
C ALA A 304 0.95 -4.22 23.23
N ALA A 305 1.82 -3.36 23.72
CA ALA A 305 1.45 -2.01 24.09
C ALA A 305 1.27 -1.15 22.84
N PHE A 306 0.37 -0.19 22.89
CA PHE A 306 0.09 0.69 21.77
C PHE A 306 0.28 2.14 22.15
N THR A 307 0.99 2.89 21.31
CA THR A 307 1.21 4.33 21.46
C THR A 307 0.67 5.10 20.24
N TYR A 308 0.72 6.43 20.32
CA TYR A 308 0.22 7.33 19.27
C TYR A 308 1.27 8.33 18.84
N GLY A 309 1.17 8.85 17.64
CA GLY A 309 2.19 9.70 17.02
C GLY A 309 2.50 11.01 17.78
N ASN A 310 1.55 11.57 18.53
CA ASN A 310 1.79 12.73 19.40
C ASN A 310 2.73 12.38 20.55
N ILE A 311 2.54 11.24 21.18
CA ILE A 311 3.40 10.74 22.27
C ILE A 311 4.79 10.43 21.71
N THR A 312 4.85 9.63 20.62
CA THR A 312 6.11 9.31 19.94
C THR A 312 6.90 10.57 19.57
N ALA A 313 6.22 11.61 19.07
CA ALA A 313 6.88 12.85 18.69
C ALA A 313 7.43 13.62 19.91
N ALA A 314 6.75 13.58 21.06
CA ALA A 314 7.21 14.18 22.31
C ALA A 314 8.44 13.43 22.84
N ASP A 315 8.36 12.10 22.95
CA ASP A 315 9.44 11.25 23.46
C ASP A 315 10.68 11.35 22.56
N ARG A 316 10.53 11.37 21.24
CA ARG A 316 11.63 11.55 20.31
C ARG A 316 12.34 12.90 20.51
N LYS A 317 11.58 13.99 20.74
CA LYS A 317 12.17 15.31 21.02
C LYS A 317 12.90 15.32 22.35
N LEU A 318 12.34 14.71 23.38
CA LEU A 318 12.98 14.56 24.70
C LEU A 318 14.33 13.84 24.56
N LEU A 319 14.38 12.77 23.78
CA LEU A 319 15.58 12.01 23.48
C LEU A 319 16.54 12.72 22.50
N ARG A 320 16.22 13.93 22.03
CA ARG A 320 17.00 14.72 21.07
C ARG A 320 17.33 13.97 19.77
N LEU A 321 16.44 13.07 19.34
CA LEU A 321 16.62 12.31 18.11
C LEU A 321 16.04 13.06 16.90
N PRO A 322 16.75 13.13 15.76
CA PRO A 322 16.23 13.73 14.54
C PRO A 322 15.03 12.95 14.02
N LYS A 323 14.13 13.64 13.27
CA LYS A 323 12.93 13.01 12.75
C LYS A 323 13.26 11.98 11.67
N SER A 324 12.95 10.72 11.95
CA SER A 324 12.96 9.61 10.98
C SER A 324 12.11 8.47 11.54
N HIS A 325 11.58 7.61 10.66
CA HIS A 325 10.80 6.45 11.11
C HIS A 325 11.61 5.50 12.01
N ALA A 326 12.90 5.37 11.77
CA ALA A 326 13.78 4.56 12.60
C ALA A 326 13.99 5.17 14.00
N ASN A 327 14.11 6.48 14.10
CA ASN A 327 14.25 7.17 15.41
C ASN A 327 12.93 7.24 16.17
N ASP A 328 11.81 7.39 15.46
CA ASP A 328 10.49 7.29 16.05
C ASP A 328 10.28 5.88 16.65
N ALA A 329 10.72 4.83 15.96
CA ALA A 329 10.68 3.46 16.48
C ALA A 329 11.59 3.24 17.71
N VAL A 330 12.72 3.93 17.79
CA VAL A 330 13.57 3.93 19.02
C VAL A 330 12.83 4.59 20.16
N ALA A 331 12.21 5.76 19.96
CA ALA A 331 11.41 6.42 20.99
C ALA A 331 10.25 5.52 21.45
N ILE A 332 9.56 4.84 20.52
CA ILE A 332 8.50 3.88 20.83
C ILE A 332 9.02 2.72 21.67
N SER A 333 10.24 2.23 21.42
CA SER A 333 10.80 1.11 22.22
C SER A 333 11.15 1.50 23.66
N LEU A 334 11.20 2.78 23.96
CA LEU A 334 11.41 3.33 25.30
C LEU A 334 10.12 3.81 25.97
N PHE A 335 8.98 3.60 25.32
CA PHE A 335 7.67 4.01 25.85
C PHE A 335 7.43 3.50 27.27
N GLY A 336 7.05 4.41 28.16
CA GLY A 336 6.83 4.10 29.60
C GLY A 336 8.11 3.93 30.43
N LYS A 337 9.29 4.24 29.87
CA LYS A 337 10.56 4.22 30.59
C LYS A 337 11.06 5.66 30.80
N GLU A 338 11.58 5.94 31.96
CA GLU A 338 12.22 7.23 32.28
C GLU A 338 13.62 7.30 31.62
N ALA A 339 13.69 7.31 30.32
CA ALA A 339 14.95 7.43 29.61
C ALA A 339 15.15 8.86 29.12
N SER A 340 16.03 9.59 29.76
CA SER A 340 16.43 10.94 29.32
C SER A 340 17.50 10.92 28.23
N THR A 341 18.22 9.81 28.07
CA THR A 341 19.32 9.67 27.13
C THR A 341 19.37 8.27 26.53
N VAL A 342 19.79 8.20 25.28
CA VAL A 342 19.97 6.95 24.56
C VAL A 342 21.44 6.72 24.28
N LYS A 343 21.95 5.54 24.67
CA LYS A 343 23.34 5.16 24.45
C LYS A 343 23.49 4.23 23.23
N ASN A 344 24.68 4.23 22.62
CA ASN A 344 25.02 3.34 21.51
C ASN A 344 24.04 3.42 20.34
N ILE A 345 23.79 4.62 19.82
CA ILE A 345 22.95 4.81 18.63
C ILE A 345 23.65 4.13 17.45
N CYS A 346 23.13 2.97 17.03
CA CYS A 346 23.65 2.25 15.88
C CYS A 346 23.25 2.93 14.57
N GLN A 347 23.99 2.61 13.49
CA GLN A 347 23.65 3.09 12.17
C GLN A 347 22.28 2.54 11.72
N THR A 348 21.45 3.40 11.11
CA THR A 348 20.17 2.98 10.55
C THR A 348 20.40 2.14 9.30
N MET A 349 19.78 0.96 9.24
CA MET A 349 19.76 0.16 8.04
C MET A 349 18.46 0.38 7.26
N HIS A 350 18.62 0.67 5.97
CA HIS A 350 17.48 0.94 5.09
C HIS A 350 17.20 -0.27 4.21
N TYR A 351 15.95 -0.74 4.29
CA TYR A 351 15.45 -1.86 3.49
C TYR A 351 14.40 -1.39 2.51
N LYS A 352 14.43 -1.88 1.31
CA LYS A 352 13.40 -1.63 0.30
C LYS A 352 12.64 -2.91 -0.01
N GLN A 353 11.31 -2.84 -0.02
CA GLN A 353 10.48 -3.95 -0.41
C GLN A 353 10.61 -4.23 -1.90
N ILE A 354 11.23 -5.32 -2.27
CA ILE A 354 11.39 -5.76 -3.65
C ILE A 354 10.51 -6.97 -3.96
N ARG A 355 10.28 -7.22 -5.26
CA ARG A 355 9.64 -8.44 -5.71
C ARG A 355 10.70 -9.51 -5.92
N LYS A 356 10.66 -10.56 -5.10
CA LYS A 356 11.43 -11.76 -5.39
C LYS A 356 10.67 -12.57 -6.45
N SER A 357 11.16 -12.61 -7.68
CA SER A 357 10.61 -13.46 -8.73
C SER A 357 11.42 -14.74 -8.82
N LYS A 358 10.77 -15.89 -8.71
CA LYS A 358 11.39 -17.20 -8.95
C LYS A 358 11.51 -17.54 -10.45
N ARG A 359 10.84 -16.76 -11.33
CA ARG A 359 10.82 -17.00 -12.77
C ARG A 359 11.19 -15.73 -13.50
N SER A 360 12.00 -15.86 -14.53
CA SER A 360 12.29 -14.79 -15.47
C SER A 360 10.99 -14.32 -16.14
N LEU A 361 10.79 -13.01 -16.25
CA LEU A 361 9.66 -12.42 -16.98
C LEU A 361 9.76 -12.70 -18.49
N HIS A 362 10.95 -12.97 -19.00
CA HIS A 362 11.21 -13.25 -20.40
C HIS A 362 10.63 -14.58 -20.90
N GLU A 363 10.39 -15.54 -20.01
CA GLU A 363 9.76 -16.80 -20.35
C GLU A 363 8.27 -16.65 -20.75
N ALA A 364 7.72 -15.47 -20.55
CA ALA A 364 6.30 -15.20 -20.77
C ALA A 364 5.99 -14.52 -22.11
N ILE A 365 6.97 -14.29 -22.97
CA ILE A 365 6.74 -13.76 -24.32
C ILE A 365 6.02 -14.81 -25.15
N PRO A 366 4.77 -14.57 -25.59
CA PRO A 366 4.08 -15.51 -26.45
C PRO A 366 4.79 -15.54 -27.81
N ARG A 367 5.30 -16.68 -28.20
CA ARG A 367 5.72 -16.87 -29.58
C ARG A 367 4.47 -16.80 -30.47
N LYS A 368 4.45 -15.91 -31.44
CA LYS A 368 3.48 -15.92 -32.53
C LYS A 368 3.68 -17.21 -33.32
N GLY A 369 2.63 -18.01 -33.48
CA GLY A 369 2.64 -19.18 -34.29
C GLY A 369 2.38 -20.50 -33.56
N ARG A 370 2.01 -21.53 -34.32
CA ARG A 370 1.85 -22.90 -33.84
C ARG A 370 3.13 -23.38 -33.19
N LYS A 371 3.02 -24.15 -32.12
CA LYS A 371 4.15 -24.88 -31.55
C LYS A 371 4.87 -25.59 -32.68
N ASN A 372 6.08 -25.17 -32.99
CA ASN A 372 6.95 -25.99 -33.79
C ASN A 372 7.41 -27.16 -32.90
N PRO A 373 6.96 -28.42 -33.17
CA PRO A 373 7.27 -29.54 -32.31
C PRO A 373 8.78 -29.84 -32.25
N ASN A 374 9.54 -29.34 -33.22
CA ASN A 374 10.99 -29.62 -33.36
C ASN A 374 11.88 -28.57 -32.72
N THR A 375 11.36 -27.45 -32.21
CA THR A 375 12.15 -26.58 -31.37
C THR A 375 12.08 -27.09 -29.95
N LYS A 376 13.06 -27.89 -29.53
CA LYS A 376 13.37 -28.09 -28.11
C LYS A 376 13.47 -26.68 -27.52
N ALA A 377 12.46 -26.26 -26.80
CA ALA A 377 12.51 -25.01 -26.07
C ALA A 377 13.67 -25.17 -25.07
N VAL A 378 14.82 -24.62 -25.41
CA VAL A 378 15.90 -24.50 -24.45
C VAL A 378 15.31 -23.64 -23.34
N ARG A 379 14.84 -24.31 -22.31
CA ARG A 379 14.48 -23.64 -21.05
C ARG A 379 15.67 -22.77 -20.71
N ASN A 380 15.46 -21.48 -20.70
CA ASN A 380 16.49 -20.58 -20.21
C ASN A 380 16.79 -21.01 -18.77
N LYS A 381 17.87 -21.79 -18.60
CA LYS A 381 18.35 -22.25 -17.29
C LYS A 381 18.86 -21.09 -16.42
N LYS A 382 18.72 -19.85 -16.90
CA LYS A 382 19.20 -18.63 -16.27
C LYS A 382 18.34 -18.20 -15.09
N ASN A 383 18.39 -18.98 -14.05
CA ASN A 383 18.35 -18.45 -12.70
C ASN A 383 19.80 -18.24 -12.25
N THR A 384 20.54 -17.42 -13.01
CA THR A 384 21.90 -17.04 -12.60
C THR A 384 21.77 -16.27 -11.30
N THR A 385 22.10 -16.93 -10.21
CA THR A 385 22.05 -16.35 -8.86
C THR A 385 23.36 -15.69 -8.51
N GLN A 386 24.42 -16.00 -9.26
CA GLN A 386 25.78 -15.53 -9.02
C GLN A 386 26.55 -15.45 -10.34
N VAL A 387 27.32 -14.36 -10.53
CA VAL A 387 28.23 -14.15 -11.65
C VAL A 387 29.54 -13.60 -11.06
N ASN A 388 30.67 -14.19 -11.39
CA ASN A 388 32.00 -13.78 -10.92
C ASN A 388 32.08 -13.54 -9.40
N GLY A 389 31.46 -14.44 -8.62
CA GLY A 389 31.40 -14.32 -7.17
C GLY A 389 30.34 -13.35 -6.61
N PHE A 390 29.75 -12.51 -7.43
CA PHE A 390 28.72 -11.55 -7.02
C PHE A 390 27.31 -12.15 -7.10
N LYS A 391 26.49 -11.84 -6.09
CA LYS A 391 25.08 -12.22 -6.01
C LYS A 391 24.19 -11.02 -6.27
N LEU A 392 22.93 -11.29 -6.63
CA LEU A 392 21.93 -10.22 -6.68
C LEU A 392 21.82 -9.52 -5.33
N TRP A 393 21.85 -8.19 -5.36
CA TRP A 393 21.77 -7.29 -4.22
C TRP A 393 23.06 -7.19 -3.38
N ASP A 394 24.16 -7.71 -3.88
CA ASP A 394 25.46 -7.38 -3.31
C ASP A 394 25.74 -5.89 -3.51
N SER A 395 26.32 -5.29 -2.48
CA SER A 395 26.80 -3.91 -2.55
C SER A 395 28.18 -3.88 -3.17
N VAL A 396 28.34 -3.08 -4.21
CA VAL A 396 29.62 -2.87 -4.91
C VAL A 396 29.97 -1.39 -4.91
N LEU A 397 31.25 -1.11 -4.92
CA LEU A 397 31.74 0.24 -5.14
C LEU A 397 32.20 0.34 -6.62
N ALA A 398 31.52 1.18 -7.39
CA ALA A 398 31.91 1.48 -8.76
C ALA A 398 31.93 3.01 -8.95
N ASP A 399 32.99 3.52 -9.51
CA ASP A 399 33.22 4.96 -9.74
C ASP A 399 33.01 5.81 -8.46
N GLY A 400 33.49 5.32 -7.33
CA GLY A 400 33.37 5.98 -6.03
C GLY A 400 31.95 5.97 -5.44
N LYS A 401 30.97 5.36 -6.13
CA LYS A 401 29.56 5.27 -5.69
C LYS A 401 29.23 3.88 -5.20
N LYS A 402 28.50 3.81 -4.10
CA LYS A 402 27.96 2.56 -3.58
C LYS A 402 26.69 2.17 -4.35
N LEU A 403 26.77 1.07 -5.07
CA LEU A 403 25.72 0.57 -5.95
C LEU A 403 25.29 -0.84 -5.53
N PHE A 404 24.10 -1.27 -5.96
CA PHE A 404 23.61 -2.62 -5.72
C PHE A 404 23.40 -3.37 -7.03
N ILE A 405 23.84 -4.62 -7.08
CA ILE A 405 23.64 -5.47 -8.26
C ILE A 405 22.15 -5.82 -8.38
N CYS A 406 21.49 -5.34 -9.42
CA CYS A 406 20.06 -5.54 -9.64
C CYS A 406 19.75 -6.65 -10.66
N SER A 407 20.67 -6.97 -11.56
CA SER A 407 20.50 -8.06 -12.54
C SER A 407 21.83 -8.49 -13.16
N PHE A 408 21.84 -9.66 -13.76
CA PHE A 408 22.94 -10.16 -14.57
C PHE A 408 22.56 -10.18 -16.05
N THR A 409 23.49 -9.78 -16.91
CA THR A 409 23.36 -9.84 -18.35
C THR A 409 24.41 -10.82 -18.89
N GLY A 410 23.93 -12.00 -19.29
CA GLY A 410 24.88 -13.06 -19.71
C GLY A 410 25.64 -13.68 -18.53
N THR A 411 26.83 -14.15 -18.78
CA THR A 411 27.71 -14.80 -17.78
C THR A 411 28.77 -13.85 -17.23
N SER A 412 28.93 -12.67 -17.80
CA SER A 412 30.03 -11.76 -17.50
C SER A 412 29.64 -10.33 -17.16
N ALA A 413 28.39 -9.91 -17.45
CA ALA A 413 27.99 -8.53 -17.24
C ALA A 413 27.04 -8.38 -16.04
N LEU A 414 27.34 -7.41 -15.20
CA LEU A 414 26.54 -7.00 -14.04
C LEU A 414 25.77 -5.72 -14.40
N ARG A 415 24.51 -5.65 -13.98
CA ARG A 415 23.75 -4.40 -13.98
C ARG A 415 23.51 -3.98 -12.54
N TYR A 416 23.75 -2.71 -12.26
CA TYR A 416 23.59 -2.13 -10.93
C TYR A 416 22.67 -0.91 -10.98
N SER A 417 22.09 -0.60 -9.85
CA SER A 417 21.30 0.63 -9.63
C SER A 417 21.72 1.29 -8.31
N ILE A 418 21.53 2.57 -8.26
CA ILE A 418 21.72 3.40 -7.06
C ILE A 418 20.68 3.06 -6.02
#